data_117bb46b5f4c192646fe3b2fb6101006
#
_entry.id   117bb46b5f4c192646fe3b2fb6101006
#
_cell.length_a   1.000
_cell.length_b   1.000
_cell.length_c   1.000
_cell.angle_alpha   90.00
_cell.angle_beta   90.00
_cell.angle_gamma   90.00
#
_symmetry.space_group_name_H-M   'P 1'
#
loop_
_entity.id
_entity.type
_entity.pdbx_description
1 polymer ?
#
loop_
_entity_poly.entity_id
_entity_poly.type
_entity_poly.pdbx_seq_one_letter_code
_entity_poly.pdbx_strand_id
1 'polypeptide(L)'
;MYFLGDVHAESPLMRDFLNSEEKYCLQLGDFGFIFKYNDWKWNRFLNHFEKNYPNKMIFTVLGNHENYDSIEKMPVKNMFGARCRKIRSNVYAVERGEILSIEGLNILCIGGADSIDKAWRQDGISWWTQEKISDTDVKKTVEKGLTCSFDMVCSHAMPAFFMLQNFTPCFQTGSEFSLEKIYCDIENNGGHIPLWIGGHVHNSIDMMYNDTLFRSLNIGEKIIYHKNDSIEDKFLIH
;
A
#
# COMPACT_ATOMS: atom_id res chain seq x y z
N MET A 1 3.02 -9.55 -11.50
CA MET A 1 2.85 -8.33 -10.66
C MET A 1 3.79 -8.36 -9.47
N TYR A 2 4.59 -7.32 -9.26
CA TYR A 2 5.58 -7.19 -8.20
C TYR A 2 4.99 -6.40 -7.02
N PHE A 3 5.01 -6.95 -5.81
CA PHE A 3 4.62 -6.25 -4.58
C PHE A 3 5.87 -5.96 -3.77
N LEU A 4 5.98 -4.79 -3.17
CA LEU A 4 7.14 -4.34 -2.43
C LEU A 4 6.71 -3.67 -1.12
N GLY A 5 7.28 -4.10 -0.02
CA GLY A 5 7.12 -3.47 1.29
C GLY A 5 7.73 -2.06 1.35
N ASP A 6 7.85 -1.53 2.53
CA ASP A 6 8.34 -0.18 2.82
C ASP A 6 9.71 0.09 2.18
N VAL A 7 9.91 1.31 1.66
CA VAL A 7 11.15 1.70 0.95
C VAL A 7 11.87 2.86 1.63
N HIS A 8 11.14 3.77 2.28
CA HIS A 8 11.69 4.94 3.00
C HIS A 8 12.72 5.74 2.19
N ALA A 9 12.47 5.92 0.88
CA ALA A 9 13.37 6.59 -0.06
C ALA A 9 14.75 5.93 -0.24
N GLU A 10 14.93 4.68 0.19
CA GLU A 10 16.14 3.91 -0.02
C GLU A 10 16.14 3.28 -1.42
N SER A 11 16.66 4.01 -2.41
CA SER A 11 16.67 3.58 -3.82
C SER A 11 17.32 2.20 -4.07
N PRO A 12 18.31 1.71 -3.28
CA PRO A 12 18.81 0.35 -3.44
C PRO A 12 17.75 -0.74 -3.31
N LEU A 13 16.70 -0.53 -2.50
CA LEU A 13 15.60 -1.48 -2.31
C LEU A 13 14.74 -1.65 -3.57
N MET A 14 14.78 -0.69 -4.49
CA MET A 14 14.10 -0.76 -5.78
C MET A 14 14.86 -1.58 -6.83
N ARG A 15 16.13 -1.95 -6.57
CA ARG A 15 17.04 -2.56 -7.57
C ARG A 15 16.47 -3.84 -8.16
N ASP A 16 15.90 -4.69 -7.31
CA ASP A 16 15.40 -5.98 -7.76
C ASP A 16 14.21 -5.81 -8.72
N PHE A 17 13.30 -4.88 -8.44
CA PHE A 17 12.23 -4.54 -9.36
C PHE A 17 12.79 -3.95 -10.67
N LEU A 18 13.77 -3.05 -10.60
CA LEU A 18 14.36 -2.45 -11.79
C LEU A 18 15.00 -3.50 -12.71
N ASN A 19 15.59 -4.53 -12.14
CA ASN A 19 16.27 -5.62 -12.87
C ASN A 19 15.35 -6.81 -13.20
N SER A 20 14.14 -6.88 -12.64
CA SER A 20 13.18 -7.95 -12.93
C SER A 20 12.56 -7.81 -14.32
N GLU A 21 11.87 -8.83 -14.78
CA GLU A 21 11.04 -8.77 -15.98
C GLU A 21 9.66 -8.14 -15.74
N GLU A 22 9.27 -7.98 -14.47
CA GLU A 22 8.00 -7.39 -14.08
C GLU A 22 7.87 -5.94 -14.56
N LYS A 23 6.73 -5.62 -15.18
CA LYS A 23 6.45 -4.28 -15.68
C LYS A 23 5.84 -3.36 -14.62
N TYR A 24 5.14 -3.95 -13.67
CA TYR A 24 4.34 -3.23 -12.70
C TYR A 24 4.74 -3.62 -11.28
N CYS A 25 4.91 -2.60 -10.44
CA CYS A 25 5.14 -2.74 -9.01
C CYS A 25 4.01 -2.05 -8.25
N LEU A 26 3.40 -2.72 -7.28
CA LEU A 26 2.60 -2.08 -6.24
C LEU A 26 3.43 -2.04 -4.96
N GLN A 27 3.84 -0.85 -4.58
CA GLN A 27 4.58 -0.56 -3.37
C GLN A 27 3.59 -0.24 -2.24
N LEU A 28 3.80 -0.83 -1.06
CA LEU A 28 2.80 -0.91 0.01
C LEU A 28 2.88 0.23 1.03
N GLY A 29 3.23 1.43 0.59
CA GLY A 29 3.30 2.62 1.43
C GLY A 29 4.68 2.85 2.05
N ASP A 30 4.89 4.01 2.65
CA ASP A 30 6.20 4.48 3.05
C ASP A 30 7.24 4.39 1.91
N PHE A 31 6.78 4.80 0.73
CA PHE A 31 7.63 4.94 -0.44
C PHE A 31 8.74 5.95 -0.19
N GLY A 32 8.41 7.04 0.51
CA GLY A 32 9.32 8.03 1.05
C GLY A 32 9.85 9.03 0.04
N PHE A 33 9.90 8.73 -1.27
CA PHE A 33 10.42 9.63 -2.30
C PHE A 33 9.56 10.89 -2.52
N ILE A 34 8.39 10.96 -1.88
CA ILE A 34 7.46 12.09 -1.96
C ILE A 34 7.46 12.90 -0.66
N PHE A 35 8.10 12.43 0.40
CA PHE A 35 8.10 13.06 1.73
C PHE A 35 8.71 14.48 1.69
N LYS A 36 9.82 14.67 0.98
CA LYS A 36 10.40 15.99 0.66
C LYS A 36 10.36 16.22 -0.85
N TYR A 37 9.16 16.41 -1.38
CA TYR A 37 8.91 16.41 -2.83
C TYR A 37 9.83 17.34 -3.64
N ASN A 38 10.21 18.48 -3.10
CA ASN A 38 11.14 19.42 -3.74
C ASN A 38 12.61 19.18 -3.43
N ASP A 39 12.94 18.14 -2.66
CA ASP A 39 14.34 17.81 -2.38
C ASP A 39 14.97 17.14 -3.60
N TRP A 40 16.12 17.67 -4.05
CA TRP A 40 16.84 17.17 -5.23
C TRP A 40 17.27 15.69 -5.09
N LYS A 41 17.62 15.25 -3.88
CA LYS A 41 18.07 13.88 -3.59
C LYS A 41 16.95 12.88 -3.88
N TRP A 42 15.72 13.19 -3.49
CA TRP A 42 14.56 12.32 -3.62
C TRP A 42 14.00 12.37 -5.04
N ASN A 43 13.95 13.54 -5.65
CA ASN A 43 13.59 13.70 -7.05
C ASN A 43 14.58 13.00 -7.99
N ARG A 44 15.85 12.82 -7.58
CA ARG A 44 16.86 12.14 -8.40
C ARG A 44 16.46 10.72 -8.76
N PHE A 45 15.94 9.93 -7.79
CA PHE A 45 15.47 8.58 -8.08
C PHE A 45 14.27 8.63 -9.03
N LEU A 46 13.26 9.43 -8.74
CA LEU A 46 12.05 9.54 -9.56
C LEU A 46 12.35 9.97 -11.00
N ASN A 47 13.22 10.95 -11.17
CA ASN A 47 13.65 11.42 -12.50
C ASN A 47 14.48 10.37 -13.24
N HIS A 48 15.36 9.65 -12.52
CA HIS A 48 16.13 8.55 -13.08
C HIS A 48 15.21 7.41 -13.54
N PHE A 49 14.25 7.03 -12.70
CA PHE A 49 13.28 5.99 -13.01
C PHE A 49 12.44 6.35 -14.24
N GLU A 50 11.86 7.55 -14.27
CA GLU A 50 11.05 8.04 -15.38
C GLU A 50 11.82 8.00 -16.70
N LYS A 51 13.09 8.42 -16.70
CA LYS A 51 13.92 8.50 -17.90
C LYS A 51 14.43 7.14 -18.40
N ASN A 52 14.86 6.27 -17.49
CA ASN A 52 15.59 5.06 -17.85
C ASN A 52 14.73 3.79 -17.85
N TYR A 53 13.53 3.85 -17.26
CA TYR A 53 12.59 2.70 -17.18
C TYR A 53 11.19 3.06 -17.69
N PRO A 54 11.07 3.59 -18.93
CA PRO A 54 9.77 4.08 -19.43
C PRO A 54 8.70 2.98 -19.60
N ASN A 55 9.12 1.71 -19.66
CA ASN A 55 8.25 0.54 -19.79
C ASN A 55 7.86 -0.09 -18.44
N LYS A 56 8.38 0.43 -17.33
CA LYS A 56 8.02 0.00 -15.97
C LYS A 56 7.16 1.05 -15.32
N MET A 57 6.23 0.62 -14.45
CA MET A 57 5.37 1.51 -13.68
C MET A 57 5.41 1.13 -12.19
N ILE A 58 5.42 2.14 -11.35
CA ILE A 58 5.25 2.01 -9.91
C ILE A 58 3.90 2.60 -9.54
N PHE A 59 3.07 1.80 -8.89
CA PHE A 59 1.93 2.24 -8.11
C PHE A 59 2.31 2.17 -6.63
N THR A 60 1.86 3.11 -5.82
CA THR A 60 2.03 3.06 -4.37
C THR A 60 0.70 3.33 -3.69
N VAL A 61 0.36 2.58 -2.66
CA VAL A 61 -0.56 3.05 -1.65
C VAL A 61 0.21 4.02 -0.74
N LEU A 62 -0.47 4.97 -0.10
CA LEU A 62 0.24 5.94 0.73
C LEU A 62 0.41 5.40 2.16
N GLY A 63 1.59 5.59 2.75
CA GLY A 63 1.86 5.33 4.17
C GLY A 63 1.86 6.61 5.00
N ASN A 64 2.51 6.58 6.17
CA ASN A 64 2.67 7.74 7.03
C ASN A 64 3.98 8.52 6.79
N HIS A 65 4.79 8.09 5.84
CA HIS A 65 6.00 8.78 5.38
C HIS A 65 5.84 9.40 3.97
N GLU A 66 4.65 9.97 3.68
CA GLU A 66 4.36 10.72 2.46
C GLU A 66 3.92 12.15 2.74
N ASN A 67 4.25 13.07 1.83
CA ASN A 67 3.78 14.45 1.88
C ASN A 67 2.39 14.55 1.23
N TYR A 68 1.35 14.37 2.02
CA TYR A 68 -0.04 14.37 1.55
C TYR A 68 -0.43 15.71 0.88
N ASP A 69 0.00 16.86 1.44
CA ASP A 69 -0.28 18.17 0.85
C ASP A 69 0.30 18.33 -0.56
N SER A 70 1.46 17.74 -0.81
CA SER A 70 2.07 17.74 -2.14
C SER A 70 1.36 16.78 -3.08
N ILE A 71 0.99 15.59 -2.60
CA ILE A 71 0.34 14.55 -3.40
C ILE A 71 -1.08 14.98 -3.80
N GLU A 72 -1.84 15.60 -2.90
CA GLU A 72 -3.19 16.09 -3.19
C GLU A 72 -3.24 17.15 -4.29
N LYS A 73 -2.16 17.91 -4.47
CA LYS A 73 -2.02 18.90 -5.54
C LYS A 73 -1.63 18.28 -6.89
N MET A 74 -1.22 17.01 -6.92
CA MET A 74 -0.83 16.34 -8.16
C MET A 74 -2.05 16.05 -9.05
N PRO A 75 -1.85 16.03 -10.39
CA PRO A 75 -2.94 15.75 -11.33
C PRO A 75 -3.55 14.36 -11.07
N VAL A 76 -4.88 14.32 -11.04
CA VAL A 76 -5.64 13.08 -10.98
C VAL A 76 -5.67 12.41 -12.35
N LYS A 77 -5.44 11.10 -12.38
CA LYS A 77 -5.55 10.24 -13.56
C LYS A 77 -6.32 8.97 -13.20
N ASN A 78 -7.07 8.44 -14.16
CA ASN A 78 -7.59 7.09 -14.06
C ASN A 78 -6.56 6.14 -14.68
N MET A 79 -6.04 5.21 -13.87
CA MET A 79 -5.04 4.23 -14.27
C MET A 79 -5.56 2.83 -13.91
N PHE A 80 -5.73 1.98 -14.93
CA PHE A 80 -6.22 0.62 -14.71
C PHE A 80 -7.50 0.55 -13.84
N GLY A 81 -8.47 1.42 -14.10
CA GLY A 81 -9.72 1.51 -13.37
C GLY A 81 -9.67 2.29 -12.06
N ALA A 82 -8.48 2.51 -11.49
CA ALA A 82 -8.29 3.23 -10.24
C ALA A 82 -8.04 4.73 -10.45
N ARG A 83 -8.57 5.53 -9.55
CA ARG A 83 -8.24 6.96 -9.43
C ARG A 83 -6.88 7.10 -8.74
N CYS A 84 -5.92 7.77 -9.41
CA CYS A 84 -4.53 7.89 -8.95
C CYS A 84 -4.04 9.33 -9.02
N ARG A 85 -3.08 9.70 -8.17
CA ARG A 85 -2.31 10.94 -8.26
C ARG A 85 -1.05 10.67 -9.08
N LYS A 86 -0.86 11.46 -10.15
CA LYS A 86 0.30 11.30 -11.04
C LYS A 86 1.53 11.99 -10.45
N ILE A 87 2.50 11.22 -9.99
CA ILE A 87 3.77 11.71 -9.44
C ILE A 87 4.78 11.94 -10.58
N ARG A 88 4.87 10.95 -11.49
CA ARG A 88 5.67 11.01 -12.73
C ARG A 88 4.87 10.35 -13.86
N SER A 89 5.42 10.30 -15.07
CA SER A 89 4.74 9.63 -16.20
C SER A 89 4.51 8.14 -15.97
N ASN A 90 5.32 7.52 -15.11
CA ASN A 90 5.27 6.10 -14.77
C ASN A 90 5.27 5.80 -13.26
N VAL A 91 4.94 6.80 -12.41
CA VAL A 91 4.78 6.65 -10.94
C VAL A 91 3.47 7.28 -10.52
N TYR A 92 2.65 6.52 -9.81
CA TYR A 92 1.31 6.91 -9.41
C TYR A 92 1.01 6.51 -7.96
N ALA A 93 0.41 7.41 -7.19
CA ALA A 93 -0.19 7.06 -5.90
C ALA A 93 -1.66 6.72 -6.10
N VAL A 94 -2.06 5.52 -5.69
CA VAL A 94 -3.46 5.05 -5.77
C VAL A 94 -4.26 5.71 -4.66
N GLU A 95 -5.41 6.31 -4.99
CA GLU A 95 -6.27 6.90 -3.97
C GLU A 95 -6.92 5.79 -3.13
N ARG A 96 -7.15 6.09 -1.87
CA ARG A 96 -7.67 5.15 -0.86
C ARG A 96 -9.05 4.61 -1.25
N GLY A 97 -9.24 3.29 -1.13
CA GLY A 97 -10.48 2.60 -1.47
C GLY A 97 -10.71 2.43 -2.98
N GLU A 98 -9.71 2.61 -3.81
CA GLU A 98 -9.80 2.34 -5.25
C GLU A 98 -9.39 0.90 -5.59
N ILE A 99 -9.97 0.34 -6.66
CA ILE A 99 -9.59 -0.97 -7.18
C ILE A 99 -8.69 -0.78 -8.41
N LEU A 100 -7.46 -1.24 -8.29
CA LEU A 100 -6.48 -1.26 -9.38
C LEU A 100 -6.58 -2.60 -10.12
N SER A 101 -7.05 -2.56 -11.39
CA SER A 101 -7.22 -3.75 -12.23
C SER A 101 -6.03 -3.90 -13.17
N ILE A 102 -5.04 -4.70 -12.79
CA ILE A 102 -3.74 -4.79 -13.50
C ILE A 102 -3.27 -6.24 -13.60
N GLU A 103 -2.78 -6.64 -14.77
CA GLU A 103 -2.33 -8.02 -15.06
C GLU A 103 -3.35 -9.10 -14.71
N GLY A 104 -4.65 -8.77 -14.87
CA GLY A 104 -5.76 -9.66 -14.55
C GLY A 104 -6.10 -9.72 -13.06
N LEU A 105 -5.37 -9.02 -12.19
CA LEU A 105 -5.68 -8.87 -10.77
C LEU A 105 -6.51 -7.62 -10.52
N ASN A 106 -7.51 -7.73 -9.66
CA ASN A 106 -8.27 -6.62 -9.10
C ASN A 106 -7.84 -6.44 -7.64
N ILE A 107 -7.17 -5.34 -7.34
CA ILE A 107 -6.54 -5.08 -6.04
C ILE A 107 -7.25 -3.91 -5.37
N LEU A 108 -7.92 -4.15 -4.24
CA LEU A 108 -8.49 -3.09 -3.41
C LEU A 108 -7.36 -2.42 -2.62
N CYS A 109 -7.06 -1.16 -2.94
CA CYS A 109 -5.92 -0.41 -2.41
C CYS A 109 -6.34 0.49 -1.24
N ILE A 110 -5.69 0.34 -0.07
CA ILE A 110 -6.02 1.10 1.14
C ILE A 110 -4.75 1.70 1.74
N GLY A 111 -4.42 2.92 1.36
CA GLY A 111 -3.32 3.65 1.99
C GLY A 111 -3.70 4.22 3.35
N GLY A 112 -2.69 4.58 4.14
CA GLY A 112 -2.83 5.25 5.43
C GLY A 112 -2.33 4.42 6.61
N ALA A 113 -1.81 5.12 7.59
CA ALA A 113 -1.45 4.64 8.93
C ALA A 113 -1.36 5.84 9.87
N ASP A 114 -1.43 5.60 11.18
CA ASP A 114 -1.13 6.65 12.16
C ASP A 114 0.34 6.60 12.54
N SER A 115 1.02 7.74 12.47
CA SER A 115 2.39 7.88 12.96
C SER A 115 2.45 7.74 14.48
N ILE A 116 3.10 6.69 14.98
CA ILE A 116 3.30 6.46 16.43
C ILE A 116 4.22 7.52 17.05
N ASP A 117 5.08 8.12 16.24
CA ASP A 117 6.02 9.19 16.61
C ASP A 117 5.47 10.60 16.33
N LYS A 118 4.15 10.74 16.14
CA LYS A 118 3.48 12.02 15.85
C LYS A 118 3.89 13.15 16.82
N ALA A 119 4.08 12.84 18.11
CA ALA A 119 4.47 13.83 19.11
C ALA A 119 5.83 14.52 18.81
N TRP A 120 6.67 13.89 17.99
CA TRP A 120 7.98 14.37 17.58
C TRP A 120 7.98 14.96 16.17
N ARG A 121 6.84 14.91 15.48
CA ARG A 121 6.68 15.43 14.12
C ARG A 121 6.01 16.81 14.12
N GLN A 122 6.19 17.56 13.05
CA GLN A 122 5.61 18.88 12.85
C GLN A 122 4.54 18.83 11.77
N ASP A 123 3.35 19.37 12.11
CA ASP A 123 2.21 19.43 11.20
C ASP A 123 2.54 20.20 9.92
N GLY A 124 2.16 19.65 8.75
CA GLY A 124 2.43 20.20 7.42
C GLY A 124 3.90 20.16 6.97
N ILE A 125 4.82 19.60 7.79
CA ILE A 125 6.25 19.49 7.45
C ILE A 125 6.73 18.05 7.49
N SER A 126 6.40 17.32 8.55
CA SER A 126 6.79 15.93 8.74
C SER A 126 5.66 15.03 9.23
N TRP A 127 4.48 15.58 9.37
CA TRP A 127 3.23 14.90 9.68
C TRP A 127 2.05 15.59 8.99
N TRP A 128 1.08 14.80 8.55
CA TRP A 128 -0.15 15.26 7.90
C TRP A 128 -1.33 14.46 8.45
N THR A 129 -2.41 15.15 8.80
CA THR A 129 -3.63 14.51 9.32
C THR A 129 -4.27 13.55 8.31
N GLN A 130 -4.01 13.75 7.03
CA GLN A 130 -4.51 12.91 5.93
C GLN A 130 -3.90 11.51 5.91
N GLU A 131 -2.81 11.24 6.67
CA GLU A 131 -2.28 9.87 6.81
C GLU A 131 -3.31 8.93 7.44
N LYS A 132 -4.20 9.46 8.28
CA LYS A 132 -5.23 8.69 8.98
C LYS A 132 -6.35 8.23 8.05
N ILE A 133 -6.84 7.02 8.29
CA ILE A 133 -8.00 6.49 7.59
C ILE A 133 -9.26 7.04 8.24
N SER A 134 -10.00 7.90 7.53
CA SER A 134 -11.23 8.53 8.02
C SER A 134 -12.45 7.61 7.90
N ASP A 135 -13.53 7.91 8.62
CA ASP A 135 -14.81 7.21 8.49
C ASP A 135 -15.39 7.28 7.07
N THR A 136 -15.09 8.37 6.34
CA THR A 136 -15.48 8.51 4.93
C THR A 136 -14.71 7.53 4.05
N ASP A 137 -13.39 7.35 4.31
CA ASP A 137 -12.58 6.37 3.61
C ASP A 137 -13.08 4.95 3.89
N VAL A 138 -13.41 4.63 5.16
CA VAL A 138 -13.98 3.34 5.55
C VAL A 138 -15.25 3.06 4.75
N LYS A 139 -16.23 3.97 4.77
CA LYS A 139 -17.50 3.82 4.04
C LYS A 139 -17.29 3.60 2.55
N LYS A 140 -16.48 4.46 1.90
CA LYS A 140 -16.14 4.34 0.48
C LYS A 140 -15.51 2.98 0.15
N THR A 141 -14.57 2.55 0.98
CA THR A 141 -13.82 1.30 0.76
C THR A 141 -14.74 0.08 0.91
N VAL A 142 -15.58 0.06 1.94
CA VAL A 142 -16.56 -1.02 2.17
C VAL A 142 -17.57 -1.09 1.01
N GLU A 143 -18.14 0.05 0.60
CA GLU A 143 -19.06 0.10 -0.54
C GLU A 143 -18.41 -0.47 -1.80
N LYS A 144 -17.15 -0.08 -2.08
CA LYS A 144 -16.40 -0.57 -3.23
C LYS A 144 -16.14 -2.08 -3.13
N GLY A 145 -15.74 -2.56 -1.95
CA GLY A 145 -15.48 -3.98 -1.69
C GLY A 145 -16.74 -4.86 -1.79
N LEU A 146 -17.93 -4.30 -1.52
CA LEU A 146 -19.19 -5.03 -1.65
C LEU A 146 -19.80 -4.97 -3.06
N THR A 147 -19.48 -3.95 -3.84
CA THR A 147 -20.08 -3.71 -5.17
C THR A 147 -19.19 -4.14 -6.34
N CYS A 148 -17.90 -4.35 -6.11
CA CYS A 148 -16.94 -4.72 -7.14
C CYS A 148 -16.18 -5.98 -6.74
N SER A 149 -15.91 -6.87 -7.71
CA SER A 149 -15.06 -8.04 -7.47
C SER A 149 -13.59 -7.62 -7.35
N PHE A 150 -12.89 -8.19 -6.37
CA PHE A 150 -11.44 -8.04 -6.21
C PHE A 150 -10.81 -9.37 -5.77
N ASP A 151 -9.52 -9.53 -6.04
CA ASP A 151 -8.76 -10.75 -5.78
C ASP A 151 -7.98 -10.64 -4.46
N MET A 152 -7.67 -9.41 -4.01
CA MET A 152 -6.93 -9.16 -2.77
C MET A 152 -7.09 -7.71 -2.29
N VAL A 153 -6.75 -7.50 -1.03
CA VAL A 153 -6.56 -6.17 -0.44
C VAL A 153 -5.07 -5.89 -0.31
N CYS A 154 -4.65 -4.67 -0.68
CA CYS A 154 -3.32 -4.15 -0.38
C CYS A 154 -3.45 -2.87 0.42
N SER A 155 -2.91 -2.87 1.63
CA SER A 155 -2.88 -1.70 2.52
C SER A 155 -1.46 -1.32 2.89
N HIS A 156 -1.28 -0.14 3.53
CA HIS A 156 -0.01 0.14 4.20
C HIS A 156 0.01 -0.50 5.59
N ALA A 157 -0.84 -0.05 6.51
CA ALA A 157 -0.96 -0.69 7.84
C ALA A 157 -1.78 -1.99 7.78
N MET A 158 -1.74 -2.76 8.86
CA MET A 158 -2.49 -4.01 9.04
C MET A 158 -3.69 -3.79 9.97
N PRO A 159 -4.77 -4.63 9.90
CA PRO A 159 -5.89 -4.54 10.82
C PRO A 159 -5.51 -4.72 12.29
N ALA A 160 -6.27 -4.12 13.22
CA ALA A 160 -5.97 -4.12 14.65
C ALA A 160 -5.85 -5.53 15.26
N PHE A 161 -6.71 -6.48 14.85
CA PHE A 161 -6.59 -7.87 15.31
C PHE A 161 -5.28 -8.54 14.88
N PHE A 162 -4.76 -8.23 13.68
CA PHE A 162 -3.46 -8.72 13.24
C PHE A 162 -2.35 -8.21 14.16
N MET A 163 -2.39 -6.93 14.52
CA MET A 163 -1.43 -6.33 15.43
C MET A 163 -1.47 -6.96 16.81
N LEU A 164 -2.68 -7.18 17.37
CA LEU A 164 -2.86 -7.80 18.68
C LEU A 164 -2.31 -9.22 18.77
N GLN A 165 -2.45 -9.99 17.70
CA GLN A 165 -2.01 -11.39 17.70
C GLN A 165 -0.49 -11.55 17.52
N ASN A 166 0.15 -10.60 16.83
CA ASN A 166 1.54 -10.77 16.41
C ASN A 166 2.55 -9.91 17.19
N PHE A 167 2.10 -8.89 17.94
CA PHE A 167 3.00 -7.97 18.62
C PHE A 167 2.67 -7.81 20.10
N THR A 168 3.70 -7.80 20.96
CA THR A 168 3.58 -7.57 22.40
C THR A 168 4.78 -6.75 22.89
N PRO A 169 4.62 -5.55 23.48
CA PRO A 169 3.36 -4.82 23.60
C PRO A 169 2.84 -4.33 22.24
N CYS A 170 1.53 -4.25 22.08
CA CYS A 170 0.90 -3.75 20.86
C CYS A 170 0.33 -2.35 21.13
N PHE A 171 0.73 -1.38 20.32
CA PHE A 171 0.15 -0.05 20.28
C PHE A 171 -0.79 0.00 19.06
N GLN A 172 -2.10 -0.01 19.30
CA GLN A 172 -3.08 0.11 18.25
C GLN A 172 -3.41 1.58 18.00
N THR A 173 -3.66 1.89 16.74
CA THR A 173 -3.98 3.23 16.27
C THR A 173 -5.38 3.29 15.66
N GLY A 174 -5.87 4.50 15.36
CA GLY A 174 -7.18 4.68 14.74
C GLY A 174 -7.26 4.06 13.34
N SER A 175 -6.18 4.12 12.56
CA SER A 175 -6.15 3.56 11.20
C SER A 175 -6.22 2.03 11.20
N GLU A 176 -5.57 1.35 12.15
CA GLU A 176 -5.64 -0.11 12.31
C GLU A 176 -7.05 -0.58 12.65
N PHE A 177 -7.76 0.13 13.55
CA PHE A 177 -9.18 -0.12 13.82
C PHE A 177 -10.08 0.16 12.61
N SER A 178 -9.76 1.19 11.82
CA SER A 178 -10.47 1.47 10.57
C SER A 178 -10.31 0.33 9.56
N LEU A 179 -9.10 -0.26 9.44
CA LEU A 179 -8.83 -1.43 8.59
C LEU A 179 -9.56 -2.68 9.10
N GLU A 180 -9.56 -2.92 10.41
CA GLU A 180 -10.35 -3.99 11.01
C GLU A 180 -11.84 -3.84 10.70
N LYS A 181 -12.37 -2.61 10.84
CA LYS A 181 -13.75 -2.31 10.49
C LYS A 181 -14.06 -2.59 9.01
N ILE A 182 -13.17 -2.19 8.09
CA ILE A 182 -13.31 -2.48 6.65
C ILE A 182 -13.38 -3.99 6.43
N TYR A 183 -12.48 -4.75 7.05
CA TYR A 183 -12.48 -6.22 6.98
C TYR A 183 -13.82 -6.80 7.45
N CYS A 184 -14.21 -6.47 8.67
CA CYS A 184 -15.45 -6.98 9.27
C CYS A 184 -16.69 -6.58 8.48
N ASP A 185 -16.79 -5.33 8.03
CA ASP A 185 -17.95 -4.86 7.28
C ASP A 185 -18.07 -5.54 5.90
N ILE A 186 -16.95 -5.83 5.22
CA ILE A 186 -16.97 -6.57 3.95
C ILE A 186 -17.38 -8.03 4.19
N GLU A 187 -16.71 -8.75 5.08
CA GLU A 187 -16.97 -10.18 5.34
C GLU A 187 -18.40 -10.42 5.89
N ASN A 188 -18.87 -9.57 6.80
CA ASN A 188 -20.20 -9.73 7.39
C ASN A 188 -21.37 -9.36 6.45
N ASN A 189 -21.11 -8.67 5.36
CA ASN A 189 -22.12 -8.25 4.39
C ASN A 189 -22.03 -9.00 3.04
N GLY A 190 -21.39 -10.17 3.03
CA GLY A 190 -21.38 -11.10 1.89
C GLY A 190 -20.25 -10.87 0.89
N GLY A 191 -19.29 -10.00 1.19
CA GLY A 191 -18.00 -9.96 0.49
C GLY A 191 -17.06 -11.05 1.02
N HIS A 192 -15.93 -11.24 0.36
CA HIS A 192 -14.87 -12.14 0.82
C HIS A 192 -13.50 -11.59 0.43
N ILE A 193 -12.57 -11.65 1.40
CA ILE A 193 -11.18 -11.20 1.25
C ILE A 193 -10.25 -12.41 1.35
N PRO A 194 -9.84 -13.04 0.23
CA PRO A 194 -8.99 -14.23 0.30
C PRO A 194 -7.57 -13.93 0.72
N LEU A 195 -7.07 -12.73 0.41
CA LEU A 195 -5.68 -12.33 0.67
C LEU A 195 -5.62 -10.85 1.06
N TRP A 196 -4.87 -10.54 2.11
CA TRP A 196 -4.55 -9.18 2.54
C TRP A 196 -3.05 -9.01 2.69
N ILE A 197 -2.43 -8.11 1.92
CA ILE A 197 -1.00 -7.82 1.98
C ILE A 197 -0.81 -6.39 2.49
N GLY A 198 0.11 -6.20 3.44
CA GLY A 198 0.45 -4.88 3.99
C GLY A 198 1.93 -4.71 4.30
N GLY A 199 2.31 -3.51 4.73
CA GLY A 199 3.65 -3.12 5.18
C GLY A 199 3.63 -2.58 6.62
N HIS A 200 4.31 -1.44 6.85
CA HIS A 200 4.29 -0.63 8.07
C HIS A 200 4.95 -1.25 9.31
N VAL A 201 4.68 -2.51 9.59
CA VAL A 201 5.16 -3.20 10.79
C VAL A 201 6.62 -3.65 10.70
N HIS A 202 7.24 -3.52 9.52
CA HIS A 202 8.63 -3.89 9.25
C HIS A 202 8.98 -5.33 9.67
N ASN A 203 8.03 -6.24 9.56
CA ASN A 203 8.18 -7.66 9.85
C ASN A 203 7.43 -8.51 8.83
N SER A 204 8.06 -9.62 8.42
CA SER A 204 7.47 -10.61 7.54
C SER A 204 6.65 -11.59 8.39
N ILE A 205 5.33 -11.49 8.34
CA ILE A 205 4.42 -12.32 9.14
C ILE A 205 3.27 -12.80 8.25
N ASP A 206 3.04 -14.10 8.27
CA ASP A 206 1.84 -14.72 7.71
C ASP A 206 0.89 -15.14 8.82
N MET A 207 -0.39 -14.83 8.68
CA MET A 207 -1.43 -15.16 9.64
C MET A 207 -2.72 -15.53 8.91
N MET A 208 -3.25 -16.73 9.20
CA MET A 208 -4.60 -17.07 8.79
C MET A 208 -5.60 -16.58 9.84
N TYR A 209 -6.61 -15.86 9.39
CA TYR A 209 -7.73 -15.44 10.23
C TYR A 209 -9.04 -15.62 9.45
N ASN A 210 -9.92 -16.47 9.97
CA ASN A 210 -11.01 -17.06 9.18
C ASN A 210 -10.44 -17.63 7.88
N ASP A 211 -11.02 -17.41 6.74
CA ASP A 211 -10.51 -17.90 5.44
C ASP A 211 -9.63 -16.87 4.70
N THR A 212 -9.16 -15.86 5.39
CA THR A 212 -8.26 -14.81 4.85
C THR A 212 -6.81 -15.07 5.23
N LEU A 213 -5.90 -15.09 4.26
CA LEU A 213 -4.47 -15.02 4.51
C LEU A 213 -4.05 -13.54 4.63
N PHE A 214 -3.51 -13.16 5.78
CA PHE A 214 -2.87 -11.87 6.03
C PHE A 214 -1.36 -12.03 5.93
N ARG A 215 -0.71 -11.14 5.18
CA ARG A 215 0.74 -11.09 5.08
C ARG A 215 1.25 -9.66 5.23
N SER A 216 2.13 -9.44 6.20
CA SER A 216 2.92 -8.22 6.27
C SER A 216 4.29 -8.41 5.64
N LEU A 217 4.76 -7.38 4.91
CA LEU A 217 6.08 -7.35 4.31
C LEU A 217 7.03 -6.46 5.13
N ASN A 218 8.27 -6.94 5.27
CA ASN A 218 9.35 -6.17 5.85
C ASN A 218 9.83 -5.06 4.90
N ILE A 219 10.71 -4.19 5.39
CA ILE A 219 11.39 -3.16 4.57
C ILE A 219 12.10 -3.84 3.39
N GLY A 220 11.78 -3.40 2.17
CA GLY A 220 12.38 -3.92 0.94
C GLY A 220 12.02 -5.37 0.60
N GLU A 221 11.18 -6.03 1.40
CA GLU A 221 10.70 -7.36 1.07
C GLU A 221 9.79 -7.33 -0.14
N LYS A 222 9.89 -8.37 -0.97
CA LYS A 222 9.15 -8.48 -2.24
C LYS A 222 8.38 -9.78 -2.34
N ILE A 223 7.27 -9.70 -3.06
CA ILE A 223 6.52 -10.87 -3.53
C ILE A 223 6.25 -10.68 -5.02
N ILE A 224 6.40 -11.72 -5.81
CA ILE A 224 5.92 -11.78 -7.19
C ILE A 224 4.69 -12.66 -7.21
N TYR A 225 3.57 -12.09 -7.67
CA TYR A 225 2.27 -12.76 -7.68
C TYR A 225 1.69 -12.80 -9.10
N HIS A 226 1.29 -13.98 -9.55
CA HIS A 226 0.56 -14.17 -10.80
C HIS A 226 -0.81 -14.79 -10.50
N LYS A 227 -1.86 -14.34 -11.20
CA LYS A 227 -3.26 -14.74 -10.92
C LYS A 227 -3.50 -16.25 -10.93
N ASN A 228 -2.71 -16.99 -11.71
CA ASN A 228 -2.89 -18.45 -11.88
C ASN A 228 -2.11 -19.28 -10.84
N ASP A 229 -1.33 -18.66 -9.97
CA ASP A 229 -0.62 -19.39 -8.91
C ASP A 229 -1.61 -19.74 -7.78
N SER A 230 -1.52 -20.90 -7.16
CA SER A 230 -2.31 -21.19 -5.95
C SER A 230 -1.83 -20.33 -4.79
N ILE A 231 -2.72 -20.01 -3.82
CA ILE A 231 -2.31 -19.26 -2.63
C ILE A 231 -1.25 -20.03 -1.85
N GLU A 232 -1.36 -21.36 -1.79
CA GLU A 232 -0.42 -22.24 -1.09
C GLU A 232 0.98 -22.27 -1.73
N ASP A 233 1.08 -22.27 -3.07
CA ASP A 233 2.37 -22.25 -3.78
C ASP A 233 3.11 -20.92 -3.71
N LYS A 234 2.41 -19.84 -3.36
CA LYS A 234 2.91 -18.45 -3.39
C LYS A 234 3.69 -18.03 -2.15
N PHE A 235 3.46 -18.70 -1.03
CA PHE A 235 3.98 -18.29 0.29
C PHE A 235 5.02 -19.27 0.86
N LEU A 236 5.45 -20.28 0.09
CA LEU A 236 6.54 -21.21 0.45
C LEU A 236 7.91 -20.74 -0.01
N ILE A 237 8.11 -19.47 -0.31
CA ILE A 237 9.46 -18.96 -0.60
C ILE A 237 10.08 -18.48 0.71
N HIS A 238 10.94 -19.33 1.22
CA HIS A 238 11.83 -19.16 2.38
C HIS A 238 12.82 -17.99 2.23
#